data_f2a9bf2e1e79caa9e8a007cda04b623f
#
_entry.id   f2a9bf2e1e79caa9e8a007cda04b623f
#
_cell.length_a   1.000
_cell.length_b   1.000
_cell.length_c   1.000
_cell.angle_alpha   90.00
_cell.angle_beta   90.00
_cell.angle_gamma   90.00
#
_symmetry.space_group_name_H-M   'P 1'
#
loop_
_entity.id
_entity.type
_entity.pdbx_description
1 polymer ?
#
loop_
_entity_poly.entity_id
_entity_poly.type
_entity_poly.pdbx_seq_one_letter_code
_entity_poly.pdbx_strand_id
1 'polypeptide(L)'
;MCMTFIPREIPRVLSIAGTDPTGGAGLQADLKSIAAAGGYGMGVVTALVAQNTCGVRSVHTPPLSFLQEQLDAVADDVVIDAVKIGMLGDTAITHAVSEWLQQVKPPVIVLDPVMVATSGDRLLTTDAEVAICLLYTSDAAD
;
A
#
# COMPACT_ATOMS: atom_id res chain seq x y z
N MET A 1 15.32 25.29 -3.90
CA MET A 1 16.53 24.48 -4.12
C MET A 1 16.04 23.16 -4.73
N CYS A 2 16.23 22.99 -6.02
CA CYS A 2 15.76 21.78 -6.72
C CYS A 2 16.60 20.60 -6.22
N MET A 3 16.00 19.67 -5.47
CA MET A 3 16.68 18.42 -5.11
C MET A 3 16.82 17.61 -6.40
N THR A 4 18.03 17.54 -6.93
CA THR A 4 18.36 16.64 -8.03
C THR A 4 18.17 15.21 -7.50
N PHE A 5 17.19 14.48 -8.04
CA PHE A 5 17.01 13.06 -7.75
C PHE A 5 18.29 12.33 -8.18
N ILE A 6 19.05 11.84 -7.24
CA ILE A 6 20.20 10.96 -7.52
C ILE A 6 19.67 9.54 -7.43
N PRO A 7 19.60 8.81 -8.55
CA PRO A 7 19.17 7.40 -8.53
C PRO A 7 20.08 6.62 -7.59
N ARG A 8 19.50 5.92 -6.62
CA ARG A 8 20.27 5.01 -5.77
C ARG A 8 20.42 3.68 -6.50
N GLU A 9 21.51 2.99 -6.23
CA GLU A 9 21.77 1.68 -6.85
C GLU A 9 20.65 0.66 -6.54
N ILE A 10 20.04 0.74 -5.34
CA ILE A 10 18.93 -0.14 -4.93
C ILE A 10 17.75 0.73 -4.45
N PRO A 11 16.68 0.86 -5.25
CA PRO A 11 15.50 1.63 -4.85
C PRO A 11 14.78 0.97 -3.66
N ARG A 12 14.38 1.76 -2.67
CA ARG A 12 13.61 1.34 -1.50
C ARG A 12 12.15 1.61 -1.75
N VAL A 13 11.39 0.55 -1.90
CA VAL A 13 9.99 0.61 -2.28
C VAL A 13 9.12 0.09 -1.15
N LEU A 14 8.21 0.92 -0.66
CA LEU A 14 7.23 0.54 0.35
C LEU A 14 5.94 0.08 -0.33
N SER A 15 5.49 -1.14 -0.02
CA SER A 15 4.13 -1.59 -0.34
C SER A 15 3.22 -1.42 0.88
N ILE A 16 2.08 -0.77 0.69
CA ILE A 16 1.00 -0.62 1.67
C ILE A 16 -0.17 -1.45 1.17
N ALA A 17 -0.40 -2.62 1.74
CA ALA A 17 -1.38 -3.58 1.20
C ALA A 17 -1.83 -4.62 2.23
N GLY A 18 -2.90 -5.33 1.90
CA GLY A 18 -3.29 -6.54 2.61
C GLY A 18 -2.37 -7.72 2.29
N THR A 19 -2.39 -8.74 3.15
CA THR A 19 -1.58 -9.95 2.98
C THR A 19 -2.27 -11.00 2.10
N ASP A 20 -1.48 -11.83 1.43
CA ASP A 20 -1.92 -13.09 0.83
C ASP A 20 -0.98 -14.23 1.27
N PRO A 21 -1.44 -15.14 2.16
CA PRO A 21 -0.62 -16.25 2.64
C PRO A 21 -0.06 -17.16 1.54
N THR A 22 -0.73 -17.24 0.39
CA THR A 22 -0.27 -18.03 -0.75
C THR A 22 0.85 -17.34 -1.54
N GLY A 23 1.00 -16.03 -1.35
CA GLY A 23 2.04 -15.25 -2.01
C GLY A 23 1.78 -14.93 -3.47
N GLY A 24 0.54 -15.14 -3.96
CA GLY A 24 0.14 -14.86 -5.34
C GLY A 24 -0.39 -13.44 -5.56
N ALA A 25 -0.74 -12.75 -4.50
CA ALA A 25 -1.28 -11.38 -4.51
C ALA A 25 -0.79 -10.59 -3.29
N GLY A 26 -1.32 -9.38 -3.11
CA GLY A 26 -1.10 -8.53 -1.94
C GLY A 26 0.37 -8.23 -1.66
N LEU A 27 0.65 -7.97 -0.39
CA LEU A 27 1.98 -7.59 0.07
C LEU A 27 3.07 -8.59 -0.31
N GLN A 28 2.80 -9.89 -0.21
CA GLN A 28 3.79 -10.93 -0.53
C GLN A 28 4.15 -10.95 -2.02
N ALA A 29 3.18 -10.75 -2.92
CA ALA A 29 3.46 -10.64 -4.35
C ALA A 29 4.23 -9.36 -4.68
N ASP A 30 3.86 -8.24 -4.05
CA ASP A 30 4.56 -6.97 -4.21
C ASP A 30 6.03 -7.08 -3.81
N LEU A 31 6.34 -7.63 -2.63
CA LEU A 31 7.72 -7.80 -2.16
C LEU A 31 8.55 -8.67 -3.09
N LYS A 32 7.96 -9.77 -3.62
CA LYS A 32 8.64 -10.62 -4.60
C LYS A 32 8.91 -9.89 -5.91
N SER A 33 7.94 -9.13 -6.39
CA SER A 33 8.06 -8.37 -7.64
C SER A 33 9.10 -7.26 -7.53
N ILE A 34 9.10 -6.51 -6.40
CA ILE A 34 10.09 -5.48 -6.09
C ILE A 34 11.50 -6.09 -6.06
N ALA A 35 11.66 -7.22 -5.35
CA ALA A 35 12.95 -7.90 -5.28
C ALA A 35 13.41 -8.43 -6.65
N ALA A 36 12.51 -9.00 -7.46
CA ALA A 36 12.81 -9.46 -8.81
C ALA A 36 13.22 -8.30 -9.75
N ALA A 37 12.70 -7.09 -9.51
CA ALA A 37 13.07 -5.89 -10.23
C ALA A 37 14.36 -5.22 -9.71
N GLY A 38 15.03 -5.79 -8.70
CA GLY A 38 16.26 -5.26 -8.12
C GLY A 38 16.06 -4.19 -7.05
N GLY A 39 14.84 -4.02 -6.53
CA GLY A 39 14.50 -3.11 -5.44
C GLY A 39 14.59 -3.76 -4.06
N TYR A 40 14.69 -2.93 -3.03
CA TYR A 40 14.51 -3.33 -1.64
C TYR A 40 13.05 -3.11 -1.23
N GLY A 41 12.29 -4.21 -1.06
CA GLY A 41 10.88 -4.16 -0.72
C GLY A 41 10.66 -4.06 0.79
N MET A 42 9.84 -3.11 1.19
CA MET A 42 9.33 -2.92 2.55
C MET A 42 7.81 -3.05 2.54
N GLY A 43 7.18 -3.36 3.67
CA GLY A 43 5.76 -3.58 3.71
C GLY A 43 5.07 -3.06 4.97
N VAL A 44 3.93 -2.39 4.76
CA VAL A 44 2.96 -2.02 5.78
C VAL A 44 1.67 -2.78 5.52
N VAL A 45 1.18 -3.45 6.54
CA VAL A 45 0.01 -4.34 6.46
C VAL A 45 -1.25 -3.57 6.81
N THR A 46 -2.17 -3.47 5.85
CA THR A 46 -3.51 -2.89 6.06
C THR A 46 -4.52 -3.91 6.59
N ALA A 47 -4.37 -5.15 6.18
CA ALA A 47 -5.21 -6.26 6.65
C ALA A 47 -4.47 -7.60 6.58
N LEU A 48 -4.70 -8.44 7.55
CA LEU A 48 -4.29 -9.85 7.53
C LEU A 48 -5.43 -10.65 6.91
N VAL A 49 -5.16 -11.31 5.79
CA VAL A 49 -6.19 -12.04 5.04
C VAL A 49 -5.90 -13.53 5.06
N ALA A 50 -6.86 -14.31 5.55
CA ALA A 50 -6.85 -15.75 5.43
C ALA A 50 -7.49 -16.14 4.10
N GLN A 51 -6.67 -16.41 3.09
CA GLN A 51 -7.14 -16.75 1.75
C GLN A 51 -6.27 -17.82 1.09
N ASN A 52 -6.79 -18.38 0.02
CA ASN A 52 -6.08 -19.23 -0.91
C ASN A 52 -6.60 -19.00 -2.35
N THR A 53 -6.15 -19.80 -3.31
CA THR A 53 -6.56 -19.67 -4.72
C THR A 53 -8.05 -19.92 -4.97
N CYS A 54 -8.79 -20.45 -3.99
CA CYS A 54 -10.22 -20.71 -4.07
C CYS A 54 -11.07 -19.57 -3.49
N GLY A 55 -10.49 -18.64 -2.74
CA GLY A 55 -11.22 -17.50 -2.17
C GLY A 55 -10.72 -17.01 -0.82
N VAL A 56 -11.36 -15.97 -0.33
CA VAL A 56 -11.14 -15.34 0.97
C VAL A 56 -11.98 -16.03 2.04
N ARG A 57 -11.38 -16.43 3.15
CA ARG A 57 -12.06 -17.04 4.30
C ARG A 57 -12.40 -16.03 5.39
N SER A 58 -11.44 -15.18 5.71
CA SER A 58 -11.60 -14.13 6.72
C SER A 58 -10.58 -13.02 6.54
N VAL A 59 -10.92 -11.84 7.03
CA VAL A 59 -10.06 -10.66 7.04
C VAL A 59 -9.98 -10.12 8.47
N HIS A 60 -8.77 -9.85 8.95
CA HIS A 60 -8.51 -9.18 10.20
C HIS A 60 -7.82 -7.85 9.92
N THR A 61 -8.49 -6.76 10.25
CA THR A 61 -7.94 -5.40 10.12
C THR A 61 -7.29 -4.99 11.44
N PRO A 62 -6.00 -4.68 11.45
CA PRO A 62 -5.34 -4.12 12.63
C PRO A 62 -5.99 -2.79 13.06
N PRO A 63 -5.92 -2.40 14.34
CA PRO A 63 -6.34 -1.06 14.76
C PRO A 63 -5.64 0.03 13.94
N LEU A 64 -6.37 1.12 13.65
CA LEU A 64 -5.84 2.24 12.85
C LEU A 64 -4.56 2.84 13.46
N SER A 65 -4.49 2.92 14.79
CA SER A 65 -3.28 3.37 15.50
C SER A 65 -2.06 2.49 15.18
N PHE A 66 -2.26 1.17 15.05
CA PHE A 66 -1.17 0.26 14.72
C PHE A 66 -0.74 0.39 13.25
N LEU A 67 -1.65 0.71 12.34
CA LEU A 67 -1.28 1.05 10.97
C LEU A 67 -0.39 2.29 10.94
N GLN A 68 -0.75 3.34 11.69
CA GLN A 68 0.04 4.55 11.81
C GLN A 68 1.43 4.27 12.38
N GLU A 69 1.52 3.47 13.45
CA GLU A 69 2.80 3.03 14.04
C GLU A 69 3.68 2.30 13.00
N GLN A 70 3.11 1.45 12.13
CA GLN A 70 3.88 0.79 11.07
C GLN A 70 4.42 1.80 10.05
N LEU A 71 3.58 2.75 9.62
CA LEU A 71 3.94 3.78 8.65
C LEU A 71 5.06 4.68 9.18
N ASP A 72 4.92 5.14 10.42
CA ASP A 72 5.88 6.02 11.09
C ASP A 72 7.21 5.30 11.33
N ALA A 73 7.18 4.06 11.81
CA ALA A 73 8.38 3.26 12.05
C ALA A 73 9.24 3.07 10.79
N VAL A 74 8.63 2.96 9.61
CA VAL A 74 9.38 2.90 8.35
C VAL A 74 9.91 4.28 7.97
N ALA A 75 9.08 5.32 8.06
CA ALA A 75 9.45 6.68 7.63
C ALA A 75 10.51 7.32 8.52
N ASP A 76 10.55 6.98 9.81
CA ASP A 76 11.53 7.49 10.77
C ASP A 76 12.96 6.99 10.48
N ASP A 77 13.10 5.81 9.89
CA ASP A 77 14.39 5.15 9.68
C ASP A 77 14.82 5.13 8.21
N VAL A 78 13.88 4.96 7.28
CA VAL A 78 14.21 4.71 5.87
C VAL A 78 13.71 5.81 4.96
N VAL A 79 14.59 6.36 4.12
CA VAL A 79 14.17 7.23 3.01
C VAL A 79 13.47 6.36 1.96
N ILE A 80 12.21 6.65 1.70
CA ILE A 80 11.36 5.89 0.78
C ILE A 80 11.48 6.49 -0.62
N ASP A 81 11.89 5.69 -1.60
CA ASP A 81 12.07 6.11 -2.99
C ASP A 81 10.77 5.96 -3.82
N ALA A 82 9.93 4.99 -3.45
CA ALA A 82 8.61 4.82 -4.05
C ALA A 82 7.63 4.15 -3.07
N VAL A 83 6.34 4.42 -3.25
CA VAL A 83 5.24 3.76 -2.52
C VAL A 83 4.32 3.10 -3.52
N LYS A 84 4.00 1.82 -3.31
CA LYS A 84 2.91 1.13 -3.98
C LYS A 84 1.75 0.94 -3.00
N ILE A 85 0.57 1.31 -3.41
CA ILE A 85 -0.65 1.19 -2.62
C ILE A 85 -1.52 0.10 -3.27
N GLY A 86 -1.83 -0.93 -2.51
CA GLY A 86 -2.76 -1.98 -2.88
C GLY A 86 -4.08 -1.87 -2.13
N MET A 87 -4.58 -2.99 -1.60
CA MET A 87 -5.83 -3.03 -0.84
C MET A 87 -5.71 -2.25 0.47
N LEU A 88 -6.54 -1.21 0.65
CA LEU A 88 -6.60 -0.41 1.87
C LEU A 88 -7.69 -0.90 2.85
N GLY A 89 -8.79 -1.44 2.35
CA GLY A 89 -9.85 -2.04 3.17
C GLY A 89 -11.00 -1.09 3.49
N ASP A 90 -10.76 -0.02 4.22
CA ASP A 90 -11.82 0.93 4.63
C ASP A 90 -11.42 2.40 4.45
N THR A 91 -12.40 3.28 4.67
CA THR A 91 -12.26 4.74 4.50
C THR A 91 -11.27 5.34 5.51
N ALA A 92 -11.25 4.85 6.76
CA ALA A 92 -10.38 5.39 7.79
C ALA A 92 -8.91 5.10 7.47
N ILE A 93 -8.61 3.89 7.01
CA ILE A 93 -7.28 3.49 6.52
C ILE A 93 -6.88 4.33 5.30
N THR A 94 -7.81 4.53 4.36
CA THR A 94 -7.56 5.34 3.15
C THR A 94 -7.18 6.77 3.50
N HIS A 95 -7.91 7.41 4.44
CA HIS A 95 -7.59 8.76 4.90
C HIS A 95 -6.23 8.81 5.63
N ALA A 96 -5.96 7.88 6.53
CA ALA A 96 -4.69 7.85 7.26
C ALA A 96 -3.49 7.69 6.32
N VAL A 97 -3.60 6.82 5.32
CA VAL A 97 -2.55 6.65 4.29
C VAL A 97 -2.39 7.92 3.45
N SER A 98 -3.51 8.57 3.07
CA SER A 98 -3.48 9.83 2.32
C SER A 98 -2.77 10.94 3.09
N GLU A 99 -3.12 11.14 4.35
CA GLU A 99 -2.49 12.13 5.22
C GLU A 99 -0.99 11.86 5.41
N TRP A 100 -0.63 10.60 5.62
CA TRP A 100 0.76 10.20 5.74
C TRP A 100 1.56 10.47 4.46
N LEU A 101 1.00 10.17 3.27
CA LEU A 101 1.64 10.46 1.98
C LEU A 101 1.88 11.96 1.77
N GLN A 102 0.94 12.82 2.21
CA GLN A 102 1.10 14.28 2.15
C GLN A 102 2.24 14.79 3.04
N GLN A 103 2.57 14.08 4.11
CA GLN A 103 3.68 14.42 5.02
C GLN A 103 5.02 13.91 4.48
N VAL A 104 5.09 12.65 4.08
CA VAL A 104 6.33 11.98 3.64
C VAL A 104 6.74 12.37 2.22
N LYS A 105 5.78 12.61 1.33
CA LYS A 105 5.96 13.03 -0.06
C LYS A 105 6.97 12.16 -0.82
N PRO A 106 6.75 10.86 -0.92
CA PRO A 106 7.63 9.99 -1.69
C PRO A 106 7.69 10.44 -3.15
N PRO A 107 8.84 10.34 -3.84
CA PRO A 107 8.98 10.82 -5.23
C PRO A 107 8.08 10.11 -6.23
N VAL A 108 7.71 8.86 -5.96
CA VAL A 108 6.87 8.03 -6.83
C VAL A 108 5.79 7.37 -6.00
N ILE A 109 4.53 7.51 -6.44
CA ILE A 109 3.38 6.81 -5.86
C ILE A 109 2.70 6.01 -6.98
N VAL A 110 2.47 4.73 -6.74
CA VAL A 110 1.73 3.84 -7.62
C VAL A 110 0.50 3.35 -6.88
N LEU A 111 -0.67 3.81 -7.28
CA LEU A 111 -1.94 3.35 -6.75
C LEU A 111 -2.50 2.22 -7.64
N ASP A 112 -2.68 1.05 -7.04
CA ASP A 112 -3.40 -0.08 -7.62
C ASP A 112 -4.75 -0.21 -6.89
N PRO A 113 -5.84 0.35 -7.45
CA PRO A 113 -7.12 0.44 -6.75
C PRO A 113 -7.82 -0.92 -6.73
N VAL A 114 -7.35 -1.83 -5.89
CA VAL A 114 -7.92 -3.16 -5.73
C VAL A 114 -9.28 -3.07 -5.03
N MET A 115 -10.37 -3.27 -5.77
CA MET A 115 -11.74 -3.20 -5.27
C MET A 115 -12.35 -4.59 -5.05
N VAL A 116 -12.00 -5.55 -5.91
CA VAL A 116 -12.55 -6.91 -5.92
C VAL A 116 -11.42 -7.93 -6.09
N ALA A 117 -11.45 -9.00 -5.31
CA ALA A 117 -10.53 -10.12 -5.49
C ALA A 117 -10.81 -10.87 -6.80
N THR A 118 -9.83 -11.59 -7.32
CA THR A 118 -10.00 -12.45 -8.51
C THR A 118 -11.10 -13.51 -8.31
N SER A 119 -11.38 -13.91 -7.06
CA SER A 119 -12.47 -14.79 -6.67
C SER A 119 -13.86 -14.15 -6.77
N GLY A 120 -13.96 -12.81 -6.97
CA GLY A 120 -15.20 -12.06 -6.97
C GLY A 120 -15.60 -11.46 -5.61
N ASP A 121 -14.82 -11.72 -4.56
CA ASP A 121 -15.09 -11.17 -3.23
C ASP A 121 -14.77 -9.66 -3.20
N ARG A 122 -15.69 -8.85 -2.66
CA ARG A 122 -15.43 -7.41 -2.44
C ARG A 122 -14.41 -7.24 -1.32
N LEU A 123 -13.37 -6.47 -1.59
CA LEU A 123 -12.29 -6.17 -0.66
C LEU A 123 -12.38 -4.77 -0.05
N LEU A 124 -13.33 -3.96 -0.52
CA LEU A 124 -13.57 -2.58 -0.10
C LEU A 124 -15.05 -2.34 0.20
N THR A 125 -15.32 -1.43 1.12
CA THR A 125 -16.64 -0.84 1.29
C THR A 125 -16.90 0.20 0.18
N THR A 126 -18.17 0.49 -0.12
CA THR A 126 -18.53 1.48 -1.15
C THR A 126 -17.95 2.87 -0.84
N ASP A 127 -17.92 3.25 0.44
CA ASP A 127 -17.38 4.54 0.87
C ASP A 127 -15.84 4.60 0.71
N ALA A 128 -15.15 3.46 0.90
CA ALA A 128 -13.72 3.35 0.67
C ALA A 128 -13.38 3.43 -0.83
N GLU A 129 -14.23 2.90 -1.71
CA GLU A 129 -14.08 3.06 -3.16
C GLU A 129 -14.10 4.55 -3.57
N VAL A 130 -15.02 5.33 -2.99
CA VAL A 130 -15.10 6.78 -3.21
C VAL A 130 -13.86 7.50 -2.67
N ALA A 131 -13.39 7.14 -1.47
CA ALA A 131 -12.20 7.73 -0.87
C ALA A 131 -10.93 7.47 -1.70
N ILE A 132 -10.78 6.27 -2.27
CA ILE A 132 -9.68 5.94 -3.19
C ILE A 132 -9.77 6.75 -4.48
N CYS A 133 -10.96 6.93 -5.04
CA CYS A 133 -11.15 7.79 -6.22
C CYS A 133 -10.73 9.24 -5.93
N LEU A 134 -11.03 9.75 -4.73
CA LEU A 134 -10.61 11.10 -4.32
C LEU A 134 -9.07 11.18 -4.13
N LEU A 135 -8.43 10.15 -3.59
CA LEU A 135 -6.98 10.07 -3.50
C LEU A 135 -6.34 10.14 -4.89
N TYR A 136 -6.89 9.40 -5.85
CA TYR A 136 -6.41 9.38 -7.24
C TYR A 136 -6.59 10.72 -7.96
N THR A 137 -7.69 11.44 -7.70
CA THR A 137 -7.98 12.71 -8.37
C THR A 137 -7.23 13.90 -7.77
N SER A 138 -6.81 13.85 -6.50
CA SER A 138 -6.05 14.93 -5.88
C SER A 138 -4.60 15.00 -6.38
N ASP A 139 -4.00 13.88 -6.79
CA ASP A 139 -2.63 13.83 -7.32
C ASP A 139 -2.56 14.08 -8.84
N ALA A 140 -3.68 14.04 -9.55
CA ALA A 140 -3.75 14.32 -10.98
C ALA A 140 -3.91 15.83 -11.32
N ALA A 141 -3.94 16.70 -10.32
CA ALA A 141 -4.26 18.13 -10.47
C ALA A 141 -3.03 19.07 -10.36
N ASP A 142 -1.79 18.54 -10.23
CA ASP A 142 -0.54 19.31 -10.22
C ASP A 142 0.35 18.96 -11.46
#